data_754ea5fab816f0f53585a14632db7079
#
_entry.id   754ea5fab816f0f53585a14632db7079
#
_cell.length_a   1.000
_cell.length_b   1.000
_cell.length_c   1.000
_cell.angle_alpha   90.00
_cell.angle_beta   90.00
_cell.angle_gamma   90.00
#
_symmetry.space_group_name_H-M   'P 1'
#
loop_
_entity.id
_entity.type
_entity.pdbx_description
1 polymer ?
#
loop_
_entity_poly.entity_id
_entity_poly.type
_entity_poly.pdbx_seq_one_letter_code
_entity_poly.pdbx_strand_id
1 'polypeptide(L)'
;MSNCFIILAAGQSKRFKSNKPKQYILYKNKYLYEHTIDKVLKSKLFKHILLVVNNRKLIKKRYPNNVKIIKGGKERSDSSFIALKYAKKFKVQNVLIHDAARPNFSINLIKKLLNNLKKNCAVIPYTYSTDSIKYINKSKVSNLLRSRALLTQTPQAFRFKNVYNLAKKNKNKIQDECTLFIEKNLKVKFVKGELLNKKITFKTDIYNNMRYGIGFDVHRLVKKRKLYLGGLNIKSDLGTLGHSDGDPVLHAITDAILGACKMGDIGQKFSDKNIKFKNIRSAVLLKKVIKEIEKKNFFINNLDINIITQTPKISKYRNKLIRNISNICEISPTKISIKGKTTEKLGLIGKEKAIACEVITSVIKYD
;
A
#
# COMPACT_ATOMS: atom_id res chain seq x y z
N MET A 1 -31.96 -14.26 13.49
CA MET A 1 -31.54 -15.06 12.32
C MET A 1 -30.15 -15.61 12.56
N SER A 2 -29.91 -16.90 12.31
CA SER A 2 -28.59 -17.50 12.51
C SER A 2 -27.74 -17.31 11.26
N ASN A 3 -26.64 -16.52 11.38
CA ASN A 3 -25.70 -16.22 10.31
C ASN A 3 -24.39 -16.98 10.52
N CYS A 4 -23.79 -17.48 9.42
CA CYS A 4 -22.46 -18.07 9.38
C CYS A 4 -21.55 -17.26 8.45
N PHE A 5 -20.30 -17.07 8.82
CA PHE A 5 -19.28 -16.46 7.98
C PHE A 5 -18.19 -17.48 7.62
N ILE A 6 -17.96 -17.71 6.34
CA ILE A 6 -16.97 -18.64 5.82
C ILE A 6 -15.79 -17.84 5.27
N ILE A 7 -14.59 -18.11 5.78
CA ILE A 7 -13.34 -17.49 5.36
C ILE A 7 -12.51 -18.51 4.59
N LEU A 8 -12.34 -18.30 3.29
CA LEU A 8 -11.57 -19.20 2.44
C LEU A 8 -10.09 -18.81 2.46
N ALA A 9 -9.28 -19.60 3.14
CA ALA A 9 -7.85 -19.41 3.34
C ALA A 9 -7.01 -20.66 2.96
N ALA A 10 -7.55 -21.59 2.13
CA ALA A 10 -6.89 -22.83 1.75
C ALA A 10 -6.10 -22.75 0.43
N GLY A 11 -6.10 -21.62 -0.27
CA GLY A 11 -5.47 -21.46 -1.58
C GLY A 11 -3.94 -21.54 -1.54
N GLN A 12 -3.33 -22.10 -2.59
CA GLN A 12 -1.87 -22.28 -2.73
C GLN A 12 -1.12 -20.98 -3.09
N SER A 13 -1.83 -19.92 -3.48
CA SER A 13 -1.26 -18.58 -3.78
C SER A 13 -0.19 -18.56 -4.88
N LYS A 14 -0.30 -19.38 -5.94
CA LYS A 14 0.71 -19.53 -7.01
C LYS A 14 1.16 -18.19 -7.62
N ARG A 15 0.24 -17.25 -7.86
CA ARG A 15 0.55 -15.91 -8.41
C ARG A 15 1.30 -15.00 -7.45
N PHE A 16 1.30 -15.29 -6.17
CA PHE A 16 1.97 -14.48 -5.16
C PHE A 16 3.49 -14.72 -5.10
N LYS A 17 3.98 -15.81 -5.70
CA LYS A 17 5.42 -16.19 -5.81
C LYS A 17 6.16 -16.07 -4.47
N SER A 18 5.67 -16.73 -3.41
CA SER A 18 6.27 -16.76 -2.08
C SER A 18 6.37 -18.19 -1.55
N ASN A 19 7.37 -18.45 -0.70
CA ASN A 19 7.58 -19.75 -0.04
C ASN A 19 6.44 -20.14 0.93
N LYS A 20 5.62 -19.14 1.34
CA LYS A 20 4.42 -19.36 2.16
C LYS A 20 3.19 -18.86 1.43
N PRO A 21 2.04 -19.55 1.51
CA PRO A 21 0.79 -19.04 0.96
C PRO A 21 0.44 -17.68 1.56
N LYS A 22 -0.05 -16.75 0.73
CA LYS A 22 -0.25 -15.32 1.10
C LYS A 22 -1.13 -15.10 2.32
N GLN A 23 -2.10 -15.96 2.60
CA GLN A 23 -2.95 -15.86 3.78
C GLN A 23 -2.18 -15.93 5.10
N TYR A 24 -0.95 -16.50 5.10
CA TYR A 24 -0.04 -16.59 6.24
C TYR A 24 1.10 -15.55 6.19
N ILE A 25 0.95 -14.51 5.40
CA ILE A 25 1.90 -13.40 5.33
C ILE A 25 1.39 -12.26 6.21
N LEU A 26 2.32 -11.57 6.85
CA LEU A 26 2.01 -10.40 7.66
C LEU A 26 1.60 -9.23 6.75
N TYR A 27 0.46 -8.64 7.07
CA TYR A 27 -0.06 -7.42 6.49
C TYR A 27 -0.51 -6.52 7.64
N LYS A 28 0.05 -5.32 7.79
CA LYS A 28 -0.25 -4.42 8.92
C LYS A 28 -0.21 -5.16 10.28
N ASN A 29 0.90 -5.84 10.54
CA ASN A 29 1.23 -6.57 11.79
C ASN A 29 0.34 -7.79 12.13
N LYS A 30 -0.51 -8.27 11.21
CA LYS A 30 -1.33 -9.48 11.37
C LYS A 30 -1.29 -10.33 10.11
N TYR A 31 -1.54 -11.63 10.22
CA TYR A 31 -1.74 -12.46 9.03
C TYR A 31 -3.01 -12.05 8.27
N LEU A 32 -3.02 -12.18 6.94
CA LEU A 32 -4.16 -11.73 6.12
C LEU A 32 -5.50 -12.29 6.59
N TYR A 33 -5.56 -13.59 6.95
CA TYR A 33 -6.79 -14.21 7.43
C TYR A 33 -7.26 -13.65 8.79
N GLU A 34 -6.34 -13.17 9.64
CA GLU A 34 -6.67 -12.62 10.96
C GLU A 34 -7.45 -11.32 10.86
N HIS A 35 -7.12 -10.47 9.87
CA HIS A 35 -7.87 -9.22 9.63
C HIS A 35 -9.36 -9.49 9.42
N THR A 36 -9.66 -10.56 8.68
CA THR A 36 -11.05 -10.96 8.42
C THR A 36 -11.71 -11.49 9.69
N ILE A 37 -11.04 -12.40 10.43
CA ILE A 37 -11.58 -12.96 11.67
C ILE A 37 -11.88 -11.86 12.70
N ASP A 38 -10.90 -10.98 12.97
CA ASP A 38 -11.03 -9.89 13.95
C ASP A 38 -12.21 -8.98 13.59
N LYS A 39 -12.38 -8.66 12.31
CA LYS A 39 -13.45 -7.81 11.82
C LYS A 39 -14.82 -8.47 11.96
N VAL A 40 -14.92 -9.75 11.63
CA VAL A 40 -16.15 -10.52 11.75
C VAL A 40 -16.55 -10.70 13.20
N LEU A 41 -15.60 -11.00 14.09
CA LEU A 41 -15.83 -11.07 15.53
C LEU A 41 -16.30 -9.73 16.09
N LYS A 42 -15.62 -8.63 15.72
CA LYS A 42 -16.00 -7.26 16.15
C LYS A 42 -17.42 -6.88 15.69
N SER A 43 -17.89 -7.41 14.56
CA SER A 43 -19.22 -7.10 14.04
C SER A 43 -20.35 -7.65 14.91
N LYS A 44 -20.11 -8.74 15.68
CA LYS A 44 -21.11 -9.48 16.49
C LYS A 44 -22.32 -10.00 15.69
N LEU A 45 -22.23 -10.05 14.36
CA LEU A 45 -23.36 -10.42 13.47
C LEU A 45 -23.43 -11.94 13.16
N PHE A 46 -22.43 -12.72 13.56
CA PHE A 46 -22.29 -14.12 13.19
C PHE A 46 -22.17 -15.02 14.41
N LYS A 47 -23.07 -16.01 14.51
CA LYS A 47 -23.03 -17.05 15.52
C LYS A 47 -21.88 -18.05 15.26
N HIS A 48 -21.57 -18.30 13.99
CA HIS A 48 -20.57 -19.28 13.55
C HIS A 48 -19.63 -18.64 12.53
N ILE A 49 -18.34 -18.86 12.71
CA ILE A 49 -17.28 -18.43 11.80
C ILE A 49 -16.46 -19.65 11.44
N LEU A 50 -16.32 -19.95 10.14
CA LEU A 50 -15.54 -21.07 9.64
C LEU A 50 -14.30 -20.56 8.93
N LEU A 51 -13.12 -20.88 9.45
CA LEU A 51 -11.83 -20.62 8.79
C LEU A 51 -11.42 -21.89 8.04
N VAL A 52 -11.41 -21.84 6.72
CA VAL A 52 -11.02 -22.95 5.85
C VAL A 52 -9.56 -22.82 5.46
N VAL A 53 -8.72 -23.76 5.85
CA VAL A 53 -7.26 -23.72 5.66
C VAL A 53 -6.75 -25.01 4.99
N ASN A 54 -5.61 -24.92 4.32
CA ASN A 54 -4.93 -26.10 3.78
C ASN A 54 -4.14 -26.87 4.87
N ASN A 55 -3.57 -26.16 5.85
CA ASN A 55 -2.80 -26.73 6.94
C ASN A 55 -3.16 -26.07 8.26
N ARG A 56 -3.79 -26.82 9.16
CA ARG A 56 -4.20 -26.33 10.48
C ARG A 56 -3.00 -26.01 11.39
N LYS A 57 -1.86 -26.66 11.23
CA LYS A 57 -0.64 -26.42 12.04
C LYS A 57 -0.08 -25.01 11.86
N LEU A 58 -0.41 -24.32 10.75
CA LEU A 58 0.00 -22.94 10.51
C LEU A 58 -0.82 -21.89 11.28
N ILE A 59 -1.91 -22.31 11.93
CA ILE A 59 -2.74 -21.43 12.76
C ILE A 59 -2.29 -21.54 14.20
N LYS A 60 -1.46 -20.59 14.63
CA LYS A 60 -0.89 -20.56 15.99
C LYS A 60 -1.82 -19.93 17.02
N LYS A 61 -2.67 -18.99 16.60
CA LYS A 61 -3.57 -18.24 17.49
C LYS A 61 -4.78 -19.07 17.89
N ARG A 62 -5.14 -19.02 19.16
CA ARG A 62 -6.40 -19.56 19.67
C ARG A 62 -7.52 -18.55 19.42
N TYR A 63 -8.68 -19.04 19.02
CA TYR A 63 -9.87 -18.26 18.74
C TYR A 63 -11.02 -18.66 19.67
N PRO A 64 -12.04 -17.80 19.87
CA PRO A 64 -13.25 -18.14 20.60
C PRO A 64 -13.97 -19.36 20.01
N ASN A 65 -14.79 -20.03 20.82
CA ASN A 65 -15.47 -21.28 20.46
C ASN A 65 -16.38 -21.20 19.23
N ASN A 66 -16.85 -20.01 18.88
CA ASN A 66 -17.65 -19.78 17.67
C ASN A 66 -16.83 -19.72 16.36
N VAL A 67 -15.49 -19.74 16.43
CA VAL A 67 -14.58 -19.86 15.29
C VAL A 67 -14.12 -21.30 15.17
N LYS A 68 -14.49 -21.98 14.09
CA LYS A 68 -14.05 -23.34 13.81
C LYS A 68 -13.07 -23.35 12.64
N ILE A 69 -11.95 -24.05 12.80
CA ILE A 69 -10.93 -24.20 11.77
C ILE A 69 -11.13 -25.56 11.12
N ILE A 70 -11.32 -25.57 9.80
CA ILE A 70 -11.57 -26.78 9.02
C ILE A 70 -10.57 -26.89 7.87
N LYS A 71 -10.28 -28.13 7.45
CA LYS A 71 -9.41 -28.39 6.29
C LYS A 71 -10.19 -28.16 5.00
N GLY A 72 -9.61 -27.43 4.05
CA GLY A 72 -10.16 -27.19 2.72
C GLY A 72 -9.83 -28.31 1.73
N GLY A 73 -10.37 -28.20 0.52
CA GLY A 73 -10.12 -29.09 -0.61
C GLY A 73 -8.97 -28.59 -1.51
N LYS A 74 -8.83 -29.25 -2.67
CA LYS A 74 -7.80 -28.93 -3.67
C LYS A 74 -8.05 -27.56 -4.34
N GLU A 75 -9.30 -27.29 -4.65
CA GLU A 75 -9.72 -26.06 -5.33
C GLU A 75 -10.51 -25.15 -4.38
N ARG A 76 -10.74 -23.89 -4.80
CA ARG A 76 -11.55 -22.92 -4.06
C ARG A 76 -12.99 -23.41 -3.88
N SER A 77 -13.59 -23.95 -4.96
CA SER A 77 -14.94 -24.52 -4.95
C SER A 77 -15.09 -25.68 -3.96
N ASP A 78 -14.10 -26.59 -3.90
CA ASP A 78 -14.11 -27.70 -2.95
C ASP A 78 -14.07 -27.19 -1.52
N SER A 79 -13.18 -26.22 -1.26
CA SER A 79 -13.04 -25.61 0.07
C SER A 79 -14.33 -24.94 0.52
N SER A 80 -15.01 -24.26 -0.40
CA SER A 80 -16.31 -23.62 -0.14
C SER A 80 -17.39 -24.67 0.15
N PHE A 81 -17.48 -25.72 -0.65
CA PHE A 81 -18.49 -26.77 -0.45
C PHE A 81 -18.26 -27.57 0.84
N ILE A 82 -17.00 -27.88 1.21
CA ILE A 82 -16.65 -28.48 2.50
C ILE A 82 -17.15 -27.62 3.65
N ALA A 83 -16.94 -26.28 3.56
CA ALA A 83 -17.42 -25.34 4.57
C ALA A 83 -18.95 -25.30 4.65
N LEU A 84 -19.64 -25.32 3.51
CA LEU A 84 -21.10 -25.37 3.47
C LEU A 84 -21.64 -26.69 4.08
N LYS A 85 -21.01 -27.84 3.79
CA LYS A 85 -21.35 -29.11 4.46
C LYS A 85 -21.20 -29.04 5.98
N TYR A 86 -20.11 -28.39 6.44
CA TYR A 86 -19.90 -28.21 7.86
C TYR A 86 -20.93 -27.24 8.49
N ALA A 87 -21.23 -26.13 7.82
CA ALA A 87 -22.21 -25.14 8.25
C ALA A 87 -23.64 -25.71 8.37
N LYS A 88 -24.00 -26.76 7.59
CA LYS A 88 -25.28 -27.45 7.67
C LYS A 88 -25.59 -27.93 9.07
N LYS A 89 -24.57 -28.35 9.83
CA LYS A 89 -24.70 -28.83 11.22
C LYS A 89 -25.28 -27.78 12.17
N PHE A 90 -25.10 -26.50 11.85
CA PHE A 90 -25.53 -25.37 12.70
C PHE A 90 -26.92 -24.85 12.36
N LYS A 91 -27.63 -25.44 11.41
CA LYS A 91 -28.96 -25.02 10.96
C LYS A 91 -29.05 -23.50 10.64
N VAL A 92 -27.98 -22.95 10.01
CA VAL A 92 -27.89 -21.53 9.69
C VAL A 92 -28.87 -21.13 8.58
N GLN A 93 -29.36 -19.91 8.65
CA GLN A 93 -30.27 -19.35 7.64
C GLN A 93 -29.50 -18.63 6.53
N ASN A 94 -28.46 -17.90 6.90
CA ASN A 94 -27.66 -17.11 5.97
C ASN A 94 -26.19 -17.47 6.08
N VAL A 95 -25.48 -17.40 4.96
CA VAL A 95 -24.04 -17.59 4.91
C VAL A 95 -23.38 -16.49 4.08
N LEU A 96 -22.27 -15.97 4.60
CA LEU A 96 -21.37 -15.11 3.85
C LEU A 96 -20.09 -15.87 3.55
N ILE A 97 -19.67 -15.86 2.28
CA ILE A 97 -18.45 -16.54 1.83
C ILE A 97 -17.44 -15.49 1.40
N HIS A 98 -16.23 -15.56 1.94
CA HIS A 98 -15.21 -14.53 1.78
C HIS A 98 -13.82 -15.08 1.53
N ASP A 99 -13.10 -14.46 0.60
CA ASP A 99 -11.68 -14.74 0.35
C ASP A 99 -10.83 -14.06 1.43
N ALA A 100 -10.04 -14.79 2.20
CA ALA A 100 -9.10 -14.25 3.19
C ALA A 100 -8.10 -13.24 2.60
N ALA A 101 -7.93 -13.25 1.28
CA ALA A 101 -7.08 -12.32 0.54
C ALA A 101 -7.69 -10.91 0.33
N ARG A 102 -8.85 -10.60 0.90
CA ARG A 102 -9.50 -9.28 0.87
C ARG A 102 -9.63 -8.70 2.29
N PRO A 103 -8.56 -8.29 2.94
CA PRO A 103 -8.59 -7.88 4.34
C PRO A 103 -9.32 -6.55 4.59
N ASN A 104 -9.56 -5.74 3.56
CA ASN A 104 -9.96 -4.32 3.72
C ASN A 104 -11.47 -4.03 3.54
N PHE A 105 -12.34 -5.06 3.53
CA PHE A 105 -13.79 -4.83 3.53
C PHE A 105 -14.26 -4.19 4.86
N SER A 106 -15.36 -3.44 4.84
CA SER A 106 -15.91 -2.79 6.03
C SER A 106 -17.03 -3.62 6.70
N ILE A 107 -17.30 -3.33 7.98
CA ILE A 107 -18.49 -3.88 8.68
C ILE A 107 -19.79 -3.35 8.05
N ASN A 108 -19.77 -2.14 7.51
CA ASN A 108 -20.92 -1.58 6.83
C ASN A 108 -21.28 -2.36 5.56
N LEU A 109 -20.28 -2.88 4.82
CA LEU A 109 -20.54 -3.77 3.70
C LEU A 109 -21.26 -5.05 4.17
N ILE A 110 -20.83 -5.67 5.27
CA ILE A 110 -21.50 -6.84 5.84
C ILE A 110 -22.98 -6.53 6.16
N LYS A 111 -23.23 -5.41 6.86
CA LYS A 111 -24.60 -4.98 7.22
C LYS A 111 -25.44 -4.76 5.97
N LYS A 112 -24.90 -4.10 4.94
CA LYS A 112 -25.57 -3.86 3.66
C LYS A 112 -25.93 -5.18 2.97
N LEU A 113 -25.03 -6.16 2.94
CA LEU A 113 -25.27 -7.47 2.36
C LEU A 113 -26.38 -8.23 3.09
N LEU A 114 -26.31 -8.29 4.43
CA LEU A 114 -27.34 -8.98 5.24
C LEU A 114 -28.71 -8.32 5.12
N ASN A 115 -28.79 -6.99 5.05
CA ASN A 115 -30.05 -6.28 4.86
C ASN A 115 -30.71 -6.58 3.51
N ASN A 116 -29.91 -6.60 2.44
CA ASN A 116 -30.41 -6.94 1.10
C ASN A 116 -30.80 -8.42 1.01
N LEU A 117 -30.13 -9.29 1.78
CA LEU A 117 -30.42 -10.72 1.82
C LEU A 117 -31.80 -11.03 2.43
N LYS A 118 -32.42 -10.10 3.17
CA LYS A 118 -33.80 -10.27 3.68
C LYS A 118 -34.82 -10.50 2.56
N LYS A 119 -34.60 -9.85 1.40
CA LYS A 119 -35.50 -9.87 0.23
C LYS A 119 -34.92 -10.67 -0.96
N ASN A 120 -33.71 -11.21 -0.89
CA ASN A 120 -33.02 -11.86 -2.00
C ASN A 120 -32.39 -13.19 -1.55
N CYS A 121 -32.16 -14.11 -2.48
CA CYS A 121 -31.47 -15.38 -2.21
C CYS A 121 -29.95 -15.28 -2.32
N ALA A 122 -29.45 -14.34 -3.12
CA ALA A 122 -28.02 -14.05 -3.32
C ALA A 122 -27.82 -12.54 -3.43
N VAL A 123 -26.78 -12.01 -2.73
CA VAL A 123 -26.40 -10.59 -2.76
C VAL A 123 -24.90 -10.50 -2.92
N ILE A 124 -24.44 -9.85 -3.99
CA ILE A 124 -23.07 -9.83 -4.45
C ILE A 124 -22.58 -8.39 -4.52
N PRO A 125 -21.46 -8.03 -3.84
CA PRO A 125 -20.86 -6.73 -4.00
C PRO A 125 -20.01 -6.67 -5.27
N TYR A 126 -20.04 -5.52 -5.95
CA TYR A 126 -19.28 -5.30 -7.17
C TYR A 126 -18.65 -3.91 -7.24
N THR A 127 -17.66 -3.78 -8.10
CA THR A 127 -17.14 -2.50 -8.60
C THR A 127 -17.08 -2.56 -10.13
N TYR A 128 -16.97 -1.40 -10.77
CA TYR A 128 -16.64 -1.33 -12.19
C TYR A 128 -15.12 -1.33 -12.38
N SER A 129 -14.67 -1.77 -13.57
CA SER A 129 -13.28 -1.59 -13.97
C SER A 129 -12.99 -0.13 -14.30
N THR A 130 -11.83 0.37 -13.88
CA THR A 130 -11.29 1.65 -14.32
C THR A 130 -10.63 1.52 -15.70
N ASP A 131 -10.14 0.32 -16.03
CA ASP A 131 -9.41 0.03 -17.24
C ASP A 131 -10.34 -0.38 -18.40
N SER A 132 -9.87 -0.22 -19.62
CA SER A 132 -10.54 -0.75 -20.83
C SER A 132 -10.52 -2.28 -20.81
N ILE A 133 -11.68 -2.92 -20.99
CA ILE A 133 -11.81 -4.37 -20.94
C ILE A 133 -11.89 -4.92 -22.37
N LYS A 134 -11.08 -5.93 -22.65
CA LYS A 134 -11.14 -6.71 -23.90
C LYS A 134 -11.63 -8.12 -23.58
N TYR A 135 -12.55 -8.61 -24.37
CA TYR A 135 -13.02 -9.98 -24.28
C TYR A 135 -12.38 -10.81 -25.40
N ILE A 136 -11.77 -11.92 -25.01
CA ILE A 136 -11.12 -12.83 -25.97
C ILE A 136 -11.96 -14.10 -26.06
N ASN A 137 -12.44 -14.40 -27.25
CA ASN A 137 -13.10 -15.65 -27.58
C ASN A 137 -12.33 -16.35 -28.70
N LYS A 138 -11.70 -17.48 -28.38
CA LYS A 138 -10.71 -18.17 -29.24
C LYS A 138 -9.61 -17.16 -29.66
N SER A 139 -9.48 -16.86 -30.95
CA SER A 139 -8.50 -15.89 -31.47
C SER A 139 -9.08 -14.47 -31.69
N LYS A 140 -10.39 -14.27 -31.52
CA LYS A 140 -11.05 -12.98 -31.78
C LYS A 140 -11.08 -12.12 -30.52
N VAL A 141 -10.59 -10.89 -30.61
CA VAL A 141 -10.62 -9.88 -29.55
C VAL A 141 -11.75 -8.90 -29.81
N SER A 142 -12.58 -8.63 -28.82
CA SER A 142 -13.66 -7.65 -28.90
C SER A 142 -13.66 -6.70 -27.70
N ASN A 143 -14.26 -5.52 -27.87
CA ASN A 143 -14.41 -4.55 -26.80
C ASN A 143 -15.57 -4.94 -25.89
N LEU A 144 -15.35 -4.90 -24.57
CA LEU A 144 -16.40 -5.00 -23.58
C LEU A 144 -16.61 -3.63 -22.93
N LEU A 145 -17.84 -3.10 -23.01
CA LEU A 145 -18.17 -1.84 -22.35
C LEU A 145 -18.00 -1.99 -20.83
N ARG A 146 -17.22 -1.10 -20.21
CA ARG A 146 -16.95 -1.11 -18.75
C ARG A 146 -18.23 -1.07 -17.93
N SER A 147 -19.25 -0.34 -18.38
CA SER A 147 -20.57 -0.25 -17.73
C SER A 147 -21.35 -1.56 -17.73
N ARG A 148 -21.00 -2.50 -18.60
CA ARG A 148 -21.61 -3.85 -18.68
C ARG A 148 -20.79 -4.95 -18.03
N ALA A 149 -19.64 -4.61 -17.42
CA ALA A 149 -18.75 -5.56 -16.76
C ALA A 149 -18.68 -5.29 -15.26
N LEU A 150 -19.16 -6.24 -14.46
CA LEU A 150 -19.12 -6.16 -13.01
C LEU A 150 -17.93 -6.95 -12.46
N LEU A 151 -17.05 -6.27 -11.73
CA LEU A 151 -15.97 -6.93 -10.99
C LEU A 151 -16.51 -7.34 -9.61
N THR A 152 -16.89 -8.61 -9.47
CA THR A 152 -17.47 -9.11 -8.22
C THR A 152 -16.44 -9.17 -7.10
N GLN A 153 -16.87 -8.80 -5.91
CA GLN A 153 -16.07 -8.86 -4.70
C GLN A 153 -16.63 -9.90 -3.73
N THR A 154 -15.89 -10.20 -2.67
CA THR A 154 -16.36 -10.91 -1.49
C THR A 154 -16.24 -10.00 -0.26
N PRO A 155 -17.09 -10.17 0.80
CA PRO A 155 -18.00 -11.27 1.07
C PRO A 155 -19.19 -11.33 0.11
N GLN A 156 -19.58 -12.53 -0.35
CA GLN A 156 -20.82 -12.80 -1.06
C GLN A 156 -21.83 -13.40 -0.09
N ALA A 157 -23.05 -12.89 -0.09
CA ALA A 157 -24.08 -13.29 0.87
C ALA A 157 -25.16 -14.13 0.21
N PHE A 158 -25.56 -15.23 0.87
CA PHE A 158 -26.53 -16.19 0.34
C PHE A 158 -27.48 -16.68 1.41
N ARG A 159 -28.73 -17.00 1.01
CA ARG A 159 -29.58 -17.90 1.77
C ARG A 159 -28.96 -19.28 1.76
N PHE A 160 -28.72 -19.84 2.95
CA PHE A 160 -27.97 -21.08 3.09
C PHE A 160 -28.54 -22.24 2.25
N LYS A 161 -29.86 -22.49 2.35
CA LYS A 161 -30.54 -23.56 1.61
C LYS A 161 -30.29 -23.47 0.12
N ASN A 162 -30.35 -22.26 -0.45
CA ASN A 162 -30.18 -22.03 -1.88
C ASN A 162 -28.75 -22.35 -2.33
N VAL A 163 -27.73 -21.71 -1.73
CA VAL A 163 -26.35 -21.92 -2.15
C VAL A 163 -25.88 -23.35 -1.86
N TYR A 164 -26.31 -23.96 -0.76
CA TYR A 164 -25.96 -25.34 -0.44
C TYR A 164 -26.51 -26.34 -1.48
N ASN A 165 -27.78 -26.22 -1.88
CA ASN A 165 -28.39 -27.10 -2.87
C ASN A 165 -27.76 -26.94 -4.25
N LEU A 166 -27.44 -25.71 -4.66
CA LEU A 166 -26.73 -25.44 -5.91
C LEU A 166 -25.32 -26.03 -5.89
N ALA A 167 -24.57 -25.77 -4.84
CA ALA A 167 -23.20 -26.29 -4.68
C ALA A 167 -23.16 -27.83 -4.61
N LYS A 168 -24.17 -28.48 -4.00
CA LYS A 168 -24.27 -29.93 -3.93
C LYS A 168 -24.42 -30.57 -5.31
N LYS A 169 -25.18 -29.92 -6.22
CA LYS A 169 -25.45 -30.42 -7.58
C LYS A 169 -24.35 -30.08 -8.57
N ASN A 170 -23.48 -29.10 -8.23
CA ASN A 170 -22.44 -28.64 -9.13
C ASN A 170 -21.23 -29.59 -9.12
N LYS A 171 -20.82 -30.04 -10.31
CA LYS A 171 -19.61 -30.85 -10.53
C LYS A 171 -18.46 -30.03 -11.13
N ASN A 172 -18.71 -28.80 -11.57
CA ASN A 172 -17.75 -27.95 -12.27
C ASN A 172 -16.92 -27.10 -11.30
N LYS A 173 -15.73 -26.70 -11.73
CA LYS A 173 -14.96 -25.67 -11.04
C LYS A 173 -15.63 -24.32 -11.27
N ILE A 174 -15.88 -23.60 -10.18
CA ILE A 174 -16.46 -22.26 -10.22
C ILE A 174 -15.47 -21.23 -9.67
N GLN A 175 -15.52 -20.02 -10.19
CA GLN A 175 -14.68 -18.93 -9.72
C GLN A 175 -15.18 -18.36 -8.38
N ASP A 176 -16.50 -18.23 -8.24
CA ASP A 176 -17.20 -17.82 -7.03
C ASP A 176 -18.61 -18.43 -6.98
N GLU A 177 -19.29 -18.33 -5.84
CA GLU A 177 -20.60 -18.92 -5.63
C GLU A 177 -21.73 -18.19 -6.39
N CYS A 178 -21.49 -16.94 -6.80
CA CYS A 178 -22.41 -16.20 -7.68
C CYS A 178 -22.64 -16.93 -9.01
N THR A 179 -21.58 -17.57 -9.55
CA THR A 179 -21.64 -18.36 -10.78
C THR A 179 -22.76 -19.42 -10.75
N LEU A 180 -22.95 -20.08 -9.61
CA LEU A 180 -23.98 -21.12 -9.45
C LEU A 180 -25.41 -20.59 -9.66
N PHE A 181 -25.65 -19.34 -9.27
CA PHE A 181 -26.94 -18.70 -9.45
C PHE A 181 -27.14 -18.23 -10.89
N ILE A 182 -26.11 -17.64 -11.49
CA ILE A 182 -26.13 -17.13 -12.87
C ILE A 182 -26.36 -18.28 -13.87
N GLU A 183 -25.62 -19.40 -13.74
CA GLU A 183 -25.76 -20.57 -14.61
C GLU A 183 -27.14 -21.25 -14.53
N LYS A 184 -27.87 -21.01 -13.46
CA LYS A 184 -29.26 -21.49 -13.27
C LYS A 184 -30.31 -20.40 -13.51
N ASN A 185 -29.93 -19.27 -14.10
CA ASN A 185 -30.81 -18.12 -14.36
C ASN A 185 -31.56 -17.64 -13.12
N LEU A 186 -30.99 -17.81 -11.91
CA LEU A 186 -31.57 -17.36 -10.67
C LEU A 186 -31.25 -15.89 -10.41
N LYS A 187 -32.23 -15.16 -9.85
CA LYS A 187 -32.08 -13.73 -9.55
C LYS A 187 -30.98 -13.49 -8.52
N VAL A 188 -29.98 -12.68 -8.89
CA VAL A 188 -28.90 -12.18 -8.03
C VAL A 188 -29.07 -10.68 -7.83
N LYS A 189 -29.01 -10.21 -6.58
CA LYS A 189 -28.94 -8.79 -6.26
C LYS A 189 -27.51 -8.32 -6.23
N PHE A 190 -27.11 -7.48 -7.17
CA PHE A 190 -25.82 -6.79 -7.14
C PHE A 190 -25.92 -5.49 -6.33
N VAL A 191 -24.92 -5.23 -5.48
CA VAL A 191 -24.81 -4.01 -4.66
C VAL A 191 -23.43 -3.39 -4.83
N LYS A 192 -23.36 -2.04 -4.80
CA LYS A 192 -22.07 -1.35 -4.88
C LYS A 192 -21.15 -1.79 -3.74
N GLY A 193 -19.99 -2.35 -4.09
CA GLY A 193 -18.92 -2.77 -3.19
C GLY A 193 -18.03 -1.60 -2.78
N GLU A 194 -16.79 -1.91 -2.38
CA GLU A 194 -15.83 -0.95 -1.84
C GLU A 194 -14.52 -0.99 -2.63
N LEU A 195 -14.00 0.18 -3.05
CA LEU A 195 -12.75 0.29 -3.81
C LEU A 195 -11.54 -0.22 -3.01
N LEU A 196 -11.54 -0.01 -1.69
CA LEU A 196 -10.48 -0.49 -0.80
C LEU A 196 -10.52 -2.01 -0.57
N ASN A 197 -11.64 -2.69 -0.87
CA ASN A 197 -11.79 -4.14 -0.74
C ASN A 197 -11.15 -4.89 -1.92
N LYS A 198 -9.94 -4.49 -2.29
CA LYS A 198 -9.13 -5.16 -3.33
C LYS A 198 -8.65 -6.53 -2.87
N LYS A 199 -8.54 -7.45 -3.82
CA LYS A 199 -7.97 -8.77 -3.57
C LYS A 199 -6.44 -8.70 -3.65
N ILE A 200 -5.77 -8.96 -2.55
CA ILE A 200 -4.31 -9.13 -2.53
C ILE A 200 -3.95 -10.36 -3.36
N THR A 201 -3.30 -10.14 -4.49
CA THR A 201 -2.99 -11.18 -5.47
C THR A 201 -1.49 -11.32 -5.69
N PHE A 202 -0.78 -10.20 -5.74
CA PHE A 202 0.66 -10.08 -5.95
C PHE A 202 1.36 -9.56 -4.70
N LYS A 203 2.68 -9.73 -4.60
CA LYS A 203 3.46 -9.18 -3.48
C LYS A 203 3.33 -7.66 -3.39
N THR A 204 3.31 -6.97 -4.50
CA THR A 204 3.13 -5.51 -4.61
C THR A 204 1.82 -5.00 -3.99
N ASP A 205 0.81 -5.85 -3.84
CA ASP A 205 -0.45 -5.47 -3.17
C ASP A 205 -0.31 -5.37 -1.65
N ILE A 206 0.74 -5.96 -1.06
CA ILE A 206 0.99 -5.97 0.40
C ILE A 206 1.97 -4.89 0.82
N TYR A 207 2.99 -4.71 0.02
CA TYR A 207 4.15 -3.91 0.38
C TYR A 207 4.06 -2.49 -0.16
N ASN A 208 3.37 -1.61 0.56
CA ASN A 208 3.76 -0.21 0.65
C ASN A 208 4.76 -0.10 1.81
N ASN A 209 5.99 -0.56 1.61
CA ASN A 209 7.09 -0.36 2.56
C ASN A 209 7.54 1.10 2.48
N MET A 210 6.68 1.99 2.98
CA MET A 210 7.04 3.40 3.15
C MET A 210 8.00 3.50 4.34
N ARG A 211 9.14 4.13 4.11
CA ARG A 211 10.13 4.46 5.14
C ARG A 211 10.31 5.95 5.19
N TYR A 212 10.70 6.45 6.31
CA TYR A 212 10.94 7.87 6.54
C TYR A 212 12.38 8.07 6.93
N GLY A 213 12.95 9.19 6.52
CA GLY A 213 14.27 9.63 6.93
C GLY A 213 14.27 11.12 7.19
N ILE A 214 15.13 11.53 8.10
CA ILE A 214 15.42 12.92 8.41
C ILE A 214 16.85 13.22 8.01
N GLY A 215 17.11 14.41 7.49
CA GLY A 215 18.43 14.93 7.22
C GLY A 215 18.54 16.37 7.71
N PHE A 216 19.65 16.69 8.27
CA PHE A 216 19.96 18.02 8.77
C PHE A 216 21.36 18.40 8.34
N ASP A 217 21.54 19.63 7.85
CA ASP A 217 22.86 20.17 7.53
C ASP A 217 22.93 21.65 7.87
N VAL A 218 24.10 22.10 8.32
CA VAL A 218 24.38 23.49 8.67
C VAL A 218 25.76 23.91 8.15
N HIS A 219 25.82 25.05 7.46
CA HIS A 219 27.05 25.59 6.91
C HIS A 219 27.29 27.01 7.41
N ARG A 220 28.56 27.31 7.64
CA ARG A 220 29.01 28.70 7.92
C ARG A 220 28.86 29.56 6.67
N LEU A 221 28.38 30.79 6.85
CA LEU A 221 28.31 31.80 5.82
C LEU A 221 29.57 32.67 5.90
N VAL A 222 30.20 32.92 4.74
CA VAL A 222 31.41 33.74 4.59
C VAL A 222 31.33 34.62 3.36
N LYS A 223 32.03 35.75 3.38
CA LYS A 223 32.16 36.68 2.22
C LYS A 223 32.95 36.03 1.08
N LYS A 224 32.80 36.54 -0.15
CA LYS A 224 33.55 36.15 -1.34
C LYS A 224 33.35 34.67 -1.78
N ARG A 225 32.27 34.00 -1.34
CA ARG A 225 31.86 32.69 -1.84
C ARG A 225 30.49 32.75 -2.47
N LYS A 226 30.22 31.85 -3.43
CA LYS A 226 28.91 31.67 -4.04
C LYS A 226 27.99 30.94 -3.09
N LEU A 227 26.71 31.32 -3.03
CA LEU A 227 25.69 30.63 -2.27
C LEU A 227 24.96 29.65 -3.20
N TYR A 228 25.09 28.35 -2.92
CA TYR A 228 24.31 27.31 -3.60
C TYR A 228 23.23 26.77 -2.68
N LEU A 229 21.97 26.76 -3.17
CA LEU A 229 20.83 26.17 -2.48
C LEU A 229 20.02 25.35 -3.46
N GLY A 230 19.81 24.06 -3.14
CA GLY A 230 19.09 23.12 -4.00
C GLY A 230 19.66 23.03 -5.41
N GLY A 231 20.97 23.18 -5.57
CA GLY A 231 21.70 23.16 -6.83
C GLY A 231 21.66 24.47 -7.62
N LEU A 232 20.96 25.50 -7.14
CA LEU A 232 20.91 26.82 -7.77
C LEU A 232 21.94 27.78 -7.16
N ASN A 233 22.62 28.57 -8.00
CA ASN A 233 23.42 29.69 -7.55
C ASN A 233 22.50 30.87 -7.21
N ILE A 234 22.46 31.26 -5.95
CA ILE A 234 21.61 32.33 -5.43
C ILE A 234 22.44 33.58 -5.27
N LYS A 235 21.93 34.71 -5.78
CA LYS A 235 22.60 36.01 -5.63
C LYS A 235 22.60 36.43 -4.15
N SER A 236 23.80 36.47 -3.54
CA SER A 236 24.03 36.82 -2.14
C SER A 236 25.46 37.31 -1.95
N ASP A 237 25.68 38.22 -1.00
CA ASP A 237 27.02 38.70 -0.60
C ASP A 237 27.77 37.67 0.25
N LEU A 238 27.05 36.73 0.84
CA LEU A 238 27.56 35.62 1.64
C LEU A 238 27.29 34.27 0.92
N GLY A 239 28.26 33.40 0.99
CA GLY A 239 28.15 32.00 0.52
C GLY A 239 28.61 31.01 1.55
N THR A 240 28.30 29.75 1.32
CA THR A 240 28.59 28.66 2.26
C THR A 240 30.03 28.22 2.20
N LEU A 241 30.64 27.99 3.37
CA LEU A 241 31.95 27.36 3.51
C LEU A 241 31.78 25.83 3.57
N GLY A 242 32.39 25.08 2.64
CA GLY A 242 32.31 23.62 2.57
C GLY A 242 33.36 23.03 1.63
N HIS A 243 33.56 21.70 1.68
CA HIS A 243 34.50 20.96 0.82
C HIS A 243 33.99 20.77 -0.61
N SER A 244 32.65 20.81 -0.81
CA SER A 244 31.95 20.80 -2.10
C SER A 244 31.52 22.21 -2.49
N ASP A 245 30.42 22.35 -3.22
CA ASP A 245 29.76 23.63 -3.45
C ASP A 245 29.03 24.15 -2.19
N GLY A 246 29.04 23.37 -1.08
CA GLY A 246 28.48 23.76 0.20
C GLY A 246 26.97 23.94 0.19
N ASP A 247 26.23 23.17 -0.60
CA ASP A 247 24.76 23.23 -0.69
C ASP A 247 24.09 22.47 0.46
N PRO A 248 23.64 23.14 1.54
CA PRO A 248 23.05 22.47 2.69
C PRO A 248 21.72 21.81 2.37
N VAL A 249 21.03 22.28 1.33
CA VAL A 249 19.74 21.70 0.93
C VAL A 249 19.94 20.33 0.31
N LEU A 250 20.88 20.23 -0.63
CA LEU A 250 21.17 18.93 -1.28
C LEU A 250 21.86 17.93 -0.34
N HIS A 251 22.66 18.40 0.61
CA HIS A 251 23.25 17.54 1.64
C HIS A 251 22.18 16.98 2.57
N ALA A 252 21.29 17.81 3.11
CA ALA A 252 20.20 17.36 3.97
C ALA A 252 19.22 16.42 3.23
N ILE A 253 18.93 16.67 1.93
CA ILE A 253 18.15 15.73 1.10
C ILE A 253 18.86 14.39 0.99
N THR A 254 20.18 14.40 0.76
CA THR A 254 20.97 13.17 0.62
C THR A 254 20.93 12.35 1.89
N ASP A 255 21.14 12.96 3.05
CA ASP A 255 21.10 12.31 4.35
C ASP A 255 19.70 11.75 4.67
N ALA A 256 18.67 12.53 4.42
CA ALA A 256 17.30 12.05 4.61
C ALA A 256 17.01 10.77 3.79
N ILE A 257 17.44 10.75 2.53
CA ILE A 257 17.25 9.59 1.63
C ILE A 257 18.07 8.39 2.10
N LEU A 258 19.36 8.59 2.44
CA LEU A 258 20.24 7.53 2.92
C LEU A 258 19.69 6.93 4.21
N GLY A 259 19.28 7.75 5.17
CA GLY A 259 18.67 7.30 6.43
C GLY A 259 17.41 6.50 6.22
N ALA A 260 16.48 6.97 5.36
CA ALA A 260 15.27 6.23 5.00
C ALA A 260 15.55 4.85 4.39
N CYS A 261 16.62 4.74 3.59
CA CYS A 261 17.04 3.50 2.93
C CYS A 261 17.95 2.61 3.81
N LYS A 262 18.33 3.03 5.02
CA LYS A 262 19.30 2.36 5.91
C LYS A 262 20.68 2.21 5.23
N MET A 263 21.20 3.31 4.67
CA MET A 263 22.44 3.32 3.91
C MET A 263 23.51 4.26 4.50
N GLY A 264 23.42 4.57 5.81
CA GLY A 264 24.32 5.49 6.50
C GLY A 264 24.02 6.96 6.20
N ASP A 265 25.04 7.77 6.13
CA ASP A 265 25.00 9.21 5.90
C ASP A 265 25.94 9.64 4.75
N ILE A 266 25.87 10.93 4.39
CA ILE A 266 26.67 11.50 3.30
C ILE A 266 28.16 11.43 3.57
N GLY A 267 28.59 11.61 4.84
CA GLY A 267 29.99 11.61 5.24
C GLY A 267 30.63 10.23 5.13
N GLN A 268 29.89 9.17 5.53
CA GLN A 268 30.34 7.78 5.36
C GLN A 268 30.47 7.41 3.87
N LYS A 269 29.56 7.92 3.03
CA LYS A 269 29.50 7.56 1.62
C LYS A 269 30.45 8.35 0.74
N PHE A 270 30.67 9.60 1.06
CA PHE A 270 31.47 10.56 0.30
C PHE A 270 32.42 11.29 1.24
N SER A 271 33.37 10.54 1.82
CA SER A 271 34.31 11.08 2.80
C SER A 271 35.09 12.28 2.25
N ASP A 272 35.17 13.35 3.02
CA ASP A 272 35.95 14.56 2.74
C ASP A 272 37.44 14.30 2.58
N LYS A 273 37.95 13.15 3.12
CA LYS A 273 39.34 12.69 2.95
C LYS A 273 39.62 12.18 1.54
N ASN A 274 38.61 11.88 0.73
CA ASN A 274 38.78 11.34 -0.61
C ASN A 274 38.86 12.46 -1.66
N ILE A 275 40.04 12.65 -2.22
CA ILE A 275 40.35 13.68 -3.24
C ILE A 275 39.39 13.63 -4.44
N LYS A 276 38.83 12.46 -4.77
CA LYS A 276 37.83 12.31 -5.87
C LYS A 276 36.55 13.10 -5.65
N PHE A 277 36.26 13.52 -4.42
CA PHE A 277 35.05 14.27 -4.09
C PHE A 277 35.33 15.78 -3.80
N LYS A 278 36.58 16.19 -3.84
CA LYS A 278 36.99 17.59 -3.66
C LYS A 278 36.38 18.45 -4.79
N ASN A 279 35.71 19.53 -4.43
CA ASN A 279 35.04 20.48 -5.35
C ASN A 279 33.92 19.86 -6.23
N ILE A 280 33.46 18.65 -5.93
CA ILE A 280 32.32 18.06 -6.66
C ILE A 280 31.03 18.77 -6.30
N ARG A 281 30.14 18.97 -7.29
CA ARG A 281 28.83 19.55 -7.04
C ARG A 281 27.93 18.59 -6.27
N SER A 282 27.25 19.07 -5.23
CA SER A 282 26.32 18.27 -4.40
C SER A 282 25.23 17.62 -5.20
N ALA A 283 24.79 18.23 -6.31
CA ALA A 283 23.84 17.64 -7.24
C ALA A 283 24.33 16.34 -7.89
N VAL A 284 25.64 16.19 -8.12
CA VAL A 284 26.24 14.95 -8.67
C VAL A 284 26.25 13.85 -7.62
N LEU A 285 26.51 14.19 -6.35
CA LEU A 285 26.49 13.24 -5.24
C LEU A 285 25.08 12.72 -5.02
N LEU A 286 24.08 13.61 -4.96
CA LEU A 286 22.69 13.23 -4.81
C LEU A 286 22.19 12.33 -5.97
N LYS A 287 22.52 12.66 -7.22
CA LYS A 287 22.19 11.79 -8.38
C LYS A 287 22.79 10.38 -8.26
N LYS A 288 24.04 10.24 -7.74
CA LYS A 288 24.63 8.92 -7.48
C LYS A 288 23.82 8.14 -6.44
N VAL A 289 23.40 8.79 -5.35
CA VAL A 289 22.58 8.17 -4.31
C VAL A 289 21.24 7.74 -4.87
N ILE A 290 20.56 8.57 -5.68
CA ILE A 290 19.27 8.24 -6.31
C ILE A 290 19.41 6.97 -7.17
N LYS A 291 20.41 6.91 -8.05
CA LYS A 291 20.65 5.71 -8.87
C LYS A 291 20.94 4.45 -8.02
N GLU A 292 21.56 4.61 -6.87
CA GLU A 292 21.85 3.48 -5.98
C GLU A 292 20.61 2.99 -5.24
N ILE A 293 19.75 3.90 -4.76
CA ILE A 293 18.51 3.51 -4.10
C ILE A 293 17.53 2.85 -5.08
N GLU A 294 17.47 3.33 -6.35
CA GLU A 294 16.66 2.72 -7.40
C GLU A 294 17.08 1.28 -7.71
N LYS A 295 18.40 1.00 -7.79
CA LYS A 295 18.92 -0.38 -7.93
C LYS A 295 18.47 -1.29 -6.78
N LYS A 296 18.16 -0.74 -5.62
CA LYS A 296 17.62 -1.45 -4.45
C LYS A 296 16.10 -1.41 -4.36
N ASN A 297 15.43 -0.97 -5.44
CA ASN A 297 13.98 -0.80 -5.55
C ASN A 297 13.38 0.19 -4.56
N PHE A 298 14.13 1.24 -4.16
CA PHE A 298 13.60 2.35 -3.40
C PHE A 298 13.30 3.55 -4.31
N PHE A 299 12.18 4.22 -4.05
CA PHE A 299 11.75 5.38 -4.82
C PHE A 299 11.29 6.49 -3.87
N ILE A 300 11.70 7.72 -4.15
CA ILE A 300 11.31 8.88 -3.35
C ILE A 300 9.81 9.12 -3.53
N ASN A 301 9.06 9.15 -2.42
CA ASN A 301 7.63 9.43 -2.43
C ASN A 301 7.34 10.91 -2.22
N ASN A 302 7.99 11.57 -1.23
CA ASN A 302 7.94 13.00 -1.07
C ASN A 302 9.17 13.57 -0.34
N LEU A 303 9.39 14.89 -0.49
CA LEU A 303 10.38 15.68 0.23
C LEU A 303 9.68 16.88 0.88
N ASP A 304 9.85 17.07 2.18
CA ASP A 304 9.46 18.26 2.92
C ASP A 304 10.73 18.93 3.46
N ILE A 305 11.03 20.13 2.94
CA ILE A 305 12.31 20.83 3.09
C ILE A 305 12.08 22.11 3.86
N ASN A 306 12.82 22.31 4.93
CA ASN A 306 12.81 23.51 5.75
C ASN A 306 14.17 24.20 5.65
N ILE A 307 14.26 25.33 4.93
CA ILE A 307 15.49 26.11 4.78
C ILE A 307 15.45 27.23 5.82
N ILE A 308 16.42 27.22 6.72
CA ILE A 308 16.50 28.14 7.87
C ILE A 308 17.62 29.12 7.61
N THR A 309 17.24 30.38 7.29
CA THR A 309 18.19 31.44 6.97
C THR A 309 17.55 32.84 7.20
N GLN A 310 18.34 33.79 7.60
CA GLN A 310 17.88 35.17 7.72
C GLN A 310 17.76 35.80 6.34
N THR A 311 18.79 35.65 5.53
CA THR A 311 18.84 36.05 4.11
C THR A 311 19.45 34.90 3.28
N PRO A 312 19.07 34.78 1.99
CA PRO A 312 18.02 35.47 1.24
C PRO A 312 16.60 34.99 1.60
N LYS A 313 15.57 35.78 1.27
CA LYS A 313 14.16 35.35 1.42
C LYS A 313 13.85 34.25 0.46
N ILE A 314 13.66 33.02 1.00
CA ILE A 314 13.43 31.77 0.23
C ILE A 314 12.18 31.82 -0.64
N SER A 315 11.15 32.57 -0.22
CA SER A 315 9.90 32.73 -1.00
C SER A 315 10.14 33.18 -2.45
N LYS A 316 11.13 34.04 -2.68
CA LYS A 316 11.50 34.52 -4.03
C LYS A 316 12.07 33.42 -4.94
N TYR A 317 12.66 32.38 -4.36
CA TYR A 317 13.34 31.28 -5.08
C TYR A 317 12.57 29.98 -5.04
N ARG A 318 11.51 29.85 -4.24
CA ARG A 318 10.79 28.61 -3.95
C ARG A 318 10.46 27.80 -5.21
N ASN A 319 9.81 28.40 -6.19
CA ASN A 319 9.40 27.71 -7.40
C ASN A 319 10.59 27.25 -8.25
N LYS A 320 11.67 28.02 -8.32
CA LYS A 320 12.90 27.64 -9.02
C LYS A 320 13.60 26.48 -8.29
N LEU A 321 13.67 26.52 -6.96
CA LEU A 321 14.22 25.45 -6.13
C LEU A 321 13.43 24.14 -6.30
N ILE A 322 12.09 24.20 -6.23
CA ILE A 322 11.24 23.02 -6.44
C ILE A 322 11.51 22.38 -7.80
N ARG A 323 11.55 23.19 -8.87
CA ARG A 323 11.82 22.67 -10.23
C ARG A 323 13.21 22.05 -10.33
N ASN A 324 14.22 22.69 -9.78
CA ASN A 324 15.59 22.18 -9.87
C ASN A 324 15.79 20.90 -9.06
N ILE A 325 15.28 20.84 -7.82
CA ILE A 325 15.30 19.64 -6.98
C ILE A 325 14.48 18.50 -7.62
N SER A 326 13.32 18.82 -8.22
CA SER A 326 12.50 17.89 -8.98
C SER A 326 13.31 17.21 -10.12
N ASN A 327 14.06 18.02 -10.88
CA ASN A 327 14.91 17.51 -11.99
C ASN A 327 16.10 16.70 -11.46
N ILE A 328 16.72 17.09 -10.32
CA ILE A 328 17.84 16.35 -9.74
C ILE A 328 17.36 15.00 -9.19
N CYS A 329 16.21 15.00 -8.49
CA CYS A 329 15.64 13.81 -7.83
C CYS A 329 14.76 12.95 -8.75
N GLU A 330 14.49 13.39 -9.99
CA GLU A 330 13.64 12.69 -10.98
C GLU A 330 12.23 12.39 -10.44
N ILE A 331 11.67 13.31 -9.64
CA ILE A 331 10.32 13.20 -9.07
C ILE A 331 9.43 14.38 -9.49
N SER A 332 8.11 14.19 -9.44
CA SER A 332 7.17 15.28 -9.72
C SER A 332 7.37 16.48 -8.77
N PRO A 333 7.31 17.74 -9.27
CA PRO A 333 7.31 18.93 -8.41
C PRO A 333 6.25 18.92 -7.31
N THR A 334 5.12 18.25 -7.55
CA THR A 334 4.02 18.10 -6.57
C THR A 334 4.39 17.28 -5.34
N LYS A 335 5.52 16.56 -5.38
CA LYS A 335 6.05 15.78 -4.26
C LYS A 335 7.06 16.54 -3.40
N ILE A 336 7.31 17.82 -3.70
CA ILE A 336 8.30 18.63 -3.01
C ILE A 336 7.61 19.83 -2.35
N SER A 337 7.79 19.94 -1.04
CA SER A 337 7.40 21.10 -0.26
C SER A 337 8.65 21.83 0.21
N ILE A 338 8.70 23.16 0.06
CA ILE A 338 9.80 24.01 0.56
C ILE A 338 9.23 25.13 1.43
N LYS A 339 9.75 25.22 2.64
CA LYS A 339 9.46 26.26 3.62
C LYS A 339 10.75 27.05 3.90
N GLY A 340 10.68 28.38 3.88
CA GLY A 340 11.74 29.25 4.40
C GLY A 340 11.38 29.70 5.81
N LYS A 341 12.34 29.61 6.72
CA LYS A 341 12.21 30.05 8.11
C LYS A 341 13.33 31.03 8.46
N THR A 342 13.01 32.02 9.26
CA THR A 342 13.99 32.85 9.97
C THR A 342 14.11 32.35 11.41
N THR A 343 15.15 32.76 12.10
CA THR A 343 15.29 32.58 13.56
C THR A 343 15.02 33.88 14.33
N GLU A 344 14.25 34.79 13.74
CA GLU A 344 13.88 36.07 14.34
C GLU A 344 15.10 36.84 14.86
N LYS A 345 16.20 36.84 14.08
CA LYS A 345 17.52 37.43 14.41
C LYS A 345 18.25 36.76 15.58
N LEU A 346 17.77 35.63 16.08
CA LEU A 346 18.38 34.92 17.18
C LEU A 346 19.50 33.96 16.69
N GLY A 347 20.50 33.77 17.52
CA GLY A 347 21.58 32.79 17.33
C GLY A 347 22.46 33.08 16.10
N LEU A 348 23.20 32.04 15.66
CA LEU A 348 24.12 32.13 14.53
C LEU A 348 23.45 32.42 13.20
N ILE A 349 22.28 31.81 12.99
CA ILE A 349 21.51 31.97 11.74
C ILE A 349 20.92 33.38 11.67
N GLY A 350 20.35 33.85 12.77
CA GLY A 350 19.79 35.19 12.84
C GLY A 350 20.81 36.31 12.69
N LYS A 351 22.09 36.04 13.06
CA LYS A 351 23.25 36.94 12.85
C LYS A 351 23.94 36.69 11.49
N GLU A 352 23.34 35.95 10.57
CA GLU A 352 23.84 35.62 9.23
C GLU A 352 25.24 34.96 9.21
N LYS A 353 25.60 34.28 10.30
CA LYS A 353 26.86 33.49 10.40
C LYS A 353 26.71 32.07 9.91
N ALA A 354 25.50 31.59 9.78
CA ALA A 354 25.19 30.21 9.32
C ALA A 354 23.85 30.15 8.56
N ILE A 355 23.70 29.11 7.76
CA ILE A 355 22.46 28.70 7.14
C ILE A 355 22.27 27.22 7.45
N ALA A 356 21.03 26.78 7.72
CA ALA A 356 20.72 25.38 7.97
C ALA A 356 19.58 24.90 7.07
N CYS A 357 19.54 23.59 6.88
CA CYS A 357 18.44 22.92 6.19
C CYS A 357 18.06 21.64 6.94
N GLU A 358 16.76 21.44 7.11
CA GLU A 358 16.19 20.21 7.63
C GLU A 358 15.26 19.62 6.58
N VAL A 359 15.35 18.31 6.38
CA VAL A 359 14.57 17.59 5.38
C VAL A 359 13.94 16.35 5.99
N ILE A 360 12.65 16.17 5.76
CA ILE A 360 11.96 14.89 5.97
C ILE A 360 11.62 14.31 4.61
N THR A 361 12.00 13.07 4.39
CA THR A 361 11.62 12.31 3.20
C THR A 361 10.83 11.06 3.54
N SER A 362 9.94 10.67 2.63
CA SER A 362 9.43 9.31 2.60
C SER A 362 9.86 8.61 1.31
N VAL A 363 10.26 7.35 1.44
CA VAL A 363 10.61 6.47 0.33
C VAL A 363 9.73 5.23 0.33
N ILE A 364 9.41 4.70 -0.85
CA ILE A 364 8.68 3.46 -1.03
C ILE A 364 9.66 2.40 -1.53
N LYS A 365 9.67 1.23 -0.89
CA LYS A 365 10.41 0.07 -1.37
C LYS A 365 9.47 -0.88 -2.09
N TYR A 366 9.78 -1.22 -3.33
CA TYR A 366 9.13 -2.30 -4.09
C TYR A 366 10.00 -3.56 -3.99
N ASP A 367 9.41 -4.66 -3.51
CA ASP A 367 10.08 -5.98 -3.41
C ASP A 367 9.96 -6.77 -4.71
#